data_bd2abd77397f7e39799e603e9874f4a1
#
_entry.id   bd2abd77397f7e39799e603e9874f4a1
#
_cell.length_a   1.000
_cell.length_b   1.000
_cell.length_c   1.000
_cell.angle_alpha   90.00
_cell.angle_beta   90.00
_cell.angle_gamma   90.00
#
_symmetry.space_group_name_H-M   'P 1'
#
loop_
_entity.id
_entity.type
_entity.pdbx_description
1 polymer ?
#
loop_
_entity_poly.entity_id
_entity_poly.type
_entity_poly.pdbx_seq_one_letter_code
_entity_poly.pdbx_strand_id
1 'polypeptide(L)'
;MSLTIYGIKNCDTMKKARAWLDKAGKPYAFHDYKTAGIDSARLEGWAKKVGWEALLNRSGTTFRKLPEAAKDGLTEKKALALMLDQPSMIRRPVLEAPGGKLLVGFKPENYKAEL
;
A
#
# COMPACT_ATOMS: atom_id res chain seq x y z
N MET A 1 1.90 3.76 -20.82
CA MET A 1 2.39 3.68 -19.44
C MET A 1 1.21 3.67 -18.50
N SER A 2 1.16 2.72 -17.60
CA SER A 2 -0.02 2.51 -16.77
C SER A 2 0.30 2.71 -15.29
N LEU A 3 -0.72 3.17 -14.57
CA LEU A 3 -0.71 3.21 -13.12
C LEU A 3 -1.20 1.87 -12.60
N THR A 4 -0.67 1.42 -11.47
CA THR A 4 -1.20 0.26 -10.77
C THR A 4 -1.50 0.65 -9.34
N ILE A 5 -2.75 0.47 -8.92
CA ILE A 5 -3.18 0.77 -7.56
C ILE A 5 -3.38 -0.54 -6.80
N TYR A 6 -2.76 -0.63 -5.63
CA TYR A 6 -2.76 -1.84 -4.80
C TYR A 6 -3.58 -1.60 -3.54
N GLY A 7 -4.39 -2.56 -3.18
CA GLY A 7 -5.16 -2.45 -1.96
C GLY A 7 -6.25 -3.50 -1.82
N ILE A 8 -7.33 -3.11 -1.14
CA ILE A 8 -8.48 -3.97 -0.88
C ILE A 8 -9.72 -3.30 -1.45
N LYS A 9 -10.57 -4.10 -2.11
CA LYS A 9 -11.75 -3.60 -2.83
C LYS A 9 -12.70 -2.77 -1.95
N ASN A 10 -13.00 -3.23 -0.75
CA ASN A 10 -13.99 -2.61 0.14
C ASN A 10 -13.34 -1.69 1.18
N CYS A 11 -12.57 -0.73 0.73
CA CYS A 11 -11.91 0.26 1.60
C CYS A 11 -12.31 1.66 1.14
N ASP A 12 -12.76 2.51 2.05
CA ASP A 12 -13.21 3.87 1.71
C ASP A 12 -12.10 4.69 1.06
N THR A 13 -10.89 4.59 1.59
CA THR A 13 -9.74 5.30 1.01
C THR A 13 -9.45 4.82 -0.40
N MET A 14 -9.59 3.51 -0.65
CA MET A 14 -9.44 2.95 -1.99
C MET A 14 -10.49 3.50 -2.95
N LYS A 15 -11.74 3.55 -2.50
CA LYS A 15 -12.83 4.08 -3.31
C LYS A 15 -12.57 5.54 -3.69
N LYS A 16 -12.11 6.34 -2.76
CA LYS A 16 -11.77 7.75 -2.99
C LYS A 16 -10.63 7.89 -3.98
N ALA A 17 -9.58 7.09 -3.83
CA ALA A 17 -8.42 7.14 -4.72
C ALA A 17 -8.79 6.75 -6.14
N ARG A 18 -9.56 5.67 -6.29
CA ARG A 18 -10.00 5.20 -7.60
C ARG A 18 -10.91 6.23 -8.28
N ALA A 19 -11.82 6.82 -7.51
CA ALA A 19 -12.69 7.87 -8.04
C ALA A 19 -11.90 9.08 -8.53
N TRP A 20 -10.85 9.45 -7.78
CA TRP A 20 -9.98 10.55 -8.18
C TRP A 20 -9.29 10.26 -9.53
N LEU A 21 -8.76 9.03 -9.67
CA LEU A 21 -8.11 8.61 -10.92
C LEU A 21 -9.08 8.59 -12.10
N ASP A 22 -10.30 8.07 -11.87
CA ASP A 22 -11.34 8.04 -12.89
C ASP A 22 -11.72 9.45 -13.34
N LYS A 23 -11.92 10.35 -12.39
CA LYS A 23 -12.29 11.74 -12.67
C LYS A 23 -11.16 12.48 -13.40
N ALA A 24 -9.92 12.16 -13.08
CA ALA A 24 -8.76 12.76 -13.73
C ALA A 24 -8.47 12.16 -15.12
N GLY A 25 -9.22 11.13 -15.50
CA GLY A 25 -9.02 10.49 -16.80
C GLY A 25 -7.74 9.67 -16.88
N LYS A 26 -7.26 9.15 -15.75
CA LYS A 26 -6.01 8.38 -15.71
C LYS A 26 -6.31 6.90 -15.63
N PRO A 27 -6.00 6.11 -16.69
CA PRO A 27 -6.19 4.67 -16.67
C PRO A 27 -5.30 4.02 -15.62
N TYR A 28 -5.80 2.98 -14.95
CA TYR A 28 -5.05 2.25 -13.95
C TYR A 28 -5.47 0.80 -13.91
N ALA A 29 -4.57 -0.06 -13.42
CA ALA A 29 -4.89 -1.44 -13.07
C ALA A 29 -5.08 -1.54 -11.56
N PHE A 30 -6.01 -2.37 -11.12
CA PHE A 30 -6.25 -2.59 -9.70
C PHE A 30 -5.72 -3.96 -9.28
N HIS A 31 -4.83 -3.98 -8.28
CA HIS A 31 -4.30 -5.20 -7.69
C HIS A 31 -4.91 -5.40 -6.31
N ASP A 32 -5.73 -6.43 -6.16
CA ASP A 32 -6.41 -6.73 -4.90
C ASP A 32 -5.57 -7.67 -4.06
N TYR A 33 -5.12 -7.23 -2.89
CA TYR A 33 -4.32 -8.03 -1.98
C TYR A 33 -5.05 -9.31 -1.54
N LYS A 34 -6.38 -9.28 -1.42
CA LYS A 34 -7.15 -10.44 -0.94
C LYS A 34 -7.17 -11.58 -1.95
N THR A 35 -7.16 -11.25 -3.25
CA THR A 35 -7.22 -12.25 -4.31
C THR A 35 -5.86 -12.64 -4.85
N ALA A 36 -4.94 -11.68 -4.92
CA ALA A 36 -3.64 -11.86 -5.56
C ALA A 36 -2.45 -11.81 -4.60
N GLY A 37 -2.67 -11.41 -3.34
CA GLY A 37 -1.59 -11.27 -2.37
C GLY A 37 -0.61 -10.17 -2.76
N ILE A 38 0.60 -10.29 -2.29
CA ILE A 38 1.68 -9.38 -2.63
C ILE A 38 2.98 -10.16 -2.80
N ASP A 39 3.72 -9.85 -3.84
CA ASP A 39 5.00 -10.47 -4.12
C ASP A 39 6.09 -9.94 -3.19
N SER A 40 6.92 -10.85 -2.65
CA SER A 40 8.00 -10.51 -1.73
C SER A 40 8.99 -9.51 -2.33
N ALA A 41 9.43 -9.74 -3.56
CA ALA A 41 10.39 -8.86 -4.23
C ALA A 41 9.81 -7.46 -4.44
N ARG A 42 8.53 -7.38 -4.77
CA ARG A 42 7.84 -6.10 -4.96
C ARG A 42 7.76 -5.33 -3.64
N LEU A 43 7.36 -6.01 -2.58
CA LEU A 43 7.27 -5.39 -1.26
C LEU A 43 8.62 -4.89 -0.77
N GLU A 44 9.68 -5.67 -0.97
CA GLU A 44 11.04 -5.26 -0.64
C GLU A 44 11.46 -4.02 -1.44
N GLY A 45 11.10 -3.96 -2.71
CA GLY A 45 11.36 -2.80 -3.57
C GLY A 45 10.65 -1.56 -3.05
N TRP A 46 9.41 -1.69 -2.61
CA TRP A 46 8.67 -0.59 -2.01
C TRP A 46 9.35 -0.10 -0.72
N ALA A 47 9.78 -1.05 0.13
CA ALA A 47 10.44 -0.71 1.39
C ALA A 47 11.74 0.06 1.15
N LYS A 48 12.47 -0.27 0.10
CA LYS A 48 13.68 0.45 -0.27
C LYS A 48 13.41 1.88 -0.73
N LYS A 49 12.24 2.10 -1.35
CA LYS A 49 11.87 3.44 -1.86
C LYS A 49 11.34 4.36 -0.78
N VAL A 50 10.46 3.86 0.08
CA VAL A 50 9.73 4.70 1.04
C VAL A 50 10.00 4.34 2.50
N GLY A 51 10.67 3.23 2.75
CA GLY A 51 10.87 2.70 4.09
C GLY A 51 9.72 1.82 4.53
N TRP A 52 10.04 0.76 5.27
CA TRP A 52 9.01 -0.19 5.74
C TRP A 52 8.02 0.48 6.71
N GLU A 53 8.49 1.50 7.44
CA GLU A 53 7.64 2.21 8.40
C GLU A 53 6.52 2.97 7.72
N ALA A 54 6.76 3.50 6.53
CA ALA A 54 5.74 4.18 5.74
C ALA A 54 4.70 3.21 5.19
N LEU A 55 5.09 1.97 4.95
CA LEU A 55 4.20 0.94 4.41
C LEU A 55 3.32 0.28 5.46
N LEU A 56 3.81 0.13 6.69
CA LEU A 56 3.11 -0.60 7.73
C LEU A 56 2.00 0.25 8.36
N ASN A 57 0.78 -0.25 8.30
CA ASN A 57 -0.37 0.42 8.91
C ASN A 57 -0.54 -0.06 10.36
N ARG A 58 0.04 0.66 11.30
CA ARG A 58 -0.02 0.33 12.73
C ARG A 58 -1.37 0.67 13.37
N SER A 59 -2.15 1.52 12.74
CA SER A 59 -3.47 1.91 13.26
C SER A 59 -4.58 1.00 12.77
N GLY A 60 -4.29 0.09 11.84
CA GLY A 60 -5.29 -0.84 11.33
C GLY A 60 -5.62 -1.96 12.31
N THR A 61 -6.83 -2.50 12.18
CA THR A 61 -7.34 -3.55 13.06
C THR A 61 -6.43 -4.78 13.10
N THR A 62 -5.94 -5.21 11.94
CA THR A 62 -5.10 -6.40 11.84
C THR A 62 -3.83 -6.27 12.68
N PHE A 63 -3.14 -5.12 12.58
CA PHE A 63 -1.93 -4.88 13.35
C PHE A 63 -2.25 -4.77 14.84
N ARG A 64 -3.32 -4.08 15.19
CA ARG A 64 -3.67 -3.85 16.60
C ARG A 64 -4.01 -5.15 17.33
N LYS A 65 -4.48 -6.17 16.62
CA LYS A 65 -4.81 -7.48 17.19
C LYS A 65 -3.60 -8.39 17.39
N LEU A 66 -2.42 -7.99 16.91
CA LEU A 66 -1.22 -8.81 17.11
C LEU A 66 -0.82 -8.87 18.57
N PRO A 67 -0.21 -9.99 19.01
CA PRO A 67 0.39 -10.06 20.36
C PRO A 67 1.48 -9.01 20.53
N GLU A 68 1.69 -8.55 21.76
CA GLU A 68 2.72 -7.55 22.04
C GLU A 68 4.10 -8.00 21.58
N ALA A 69 4.41 -9.29 21.73
CA ALA A 69 5.70 -9.84 21.31
C ALA A 69 5.92 -9.67 19.80
N ALA A 70 4.86 -9.71 19.01
CA ALA A 70 4.95 -9.49 17.55
C ALA A 70 5.15 -8.03 17.19
N LYS A 71 4.70 -7.12 18.05
CA LYS A 71 4.82 -5.67 17.84
C LYS A 71 6.13 -5.09 18.35
N ASP A 72 6.73 -5.74 19.34
CA ASP A 72 7.96 -5.27 19.96
C ASP A 72 9.16 -5.52 19.07
N GLY A 73 10.12 -4.58 19.09
CA GLY A 73 11.37 -4.74 18.39
C GLY A 73 11.23 -4.95 16.89
N LEU A 74 10.27 -4.25 16.27
CA LEU A 74 10.07 -4.35 14.84
C LEU A 74 11.31 -3.92 14.07
N THR A 75 11.68 -4.74 13.10
CA THR A 75 12.75 -4.46 12.15
C THR A 75 12.15 -4.54 10.76
N GLU A 76 12.90 -4.13 9.75
CA GLU A 76 12.47 -4.26 8.36
C GLU A 76 12.08 -5.70 8.05
N LYS A 77 12.92 -6.66 8.42
CA LYS A 77 12.67 -8.09 8.17
C LYS A 77 11.37 -8.57 8.81
N LYS A 78 11.13 -8.22 10.06
CA LYS A 78 9.90 -8.61 10.78
C LYS A 78 8.68 -7.93 10.18
N ALA A 79 8.78 -6.65 9.86
CA ALA A 79 7.67 -5.90 9.28
C ALA A 79 7.28 -6.44 7.90
N LEU A 80 8.27 -6.74 7.06
CA LEU A 80 8.00 -7.32 5.75
C LEU A 80 7.35 -8.69 5.86
N ALA A 81 7.80 -9.53 6.80
CA ALA A 81 7.20 -10.84 7.02
C ALA A 81 5.73 -10.73 7.43
N LEU A 82 5.42 -9.78 8.33
CA LEU A 82 4.04 -9.53 8.75
C LEU A 82 3.17 -9.07 7.59
N MET A 83 3.67 -8.15 6.78
CA MET A 83 2.92 -7.63 5.64
C MET A 83 2.70 -8.69 4.54
N LEU A 84 3.67 -9.59 4.34
CA LEU A 84 3.51 -10.68 3.40
C LEU A 84 2.46 -11.69 3.87
N ASP A 85 2.47 -11.99 5.17
CA ASP A 85 1.48 -12.90 5.77
C ASP A 85 0.08 -12.29 5.78
N GLN A 86 0.00 -10.99 6.09
CA GLN A 86 -1.25 -10.25 6.21
C GLN A 86 -1.17 -8.95 5.39
N PRO A 87 -1.43 -9.02 4.08
CA PRO A 87 -1.35 -7.81 3.24
C PRO A 87 -2.26 -6.67 3.68
N SER A 88 -3.29 -6.97 4.48
CA SER A 88 -4.13 -5.90 5.05
C SER A 88 -3.36 -4.97 5.99
N MET A 89 -2.17 -5.35 6.43
CA MET A 89 -1.30 -4.49 7.24
C MET A 89 -0.54 -3.46 6.39
N ILE A 90 -0.53 -3.61 5.07
CA ILE A 90 0.09 -2.63 4.18
C ILE A 90 -0.87 -1.44 4.05
N ARG A 91 -0.34 -0.22 4.13
CA ARG A 91 -1.16 0.98 3.92
C ARG A 91 -1.83 0.94 2.56
N ARG A 92 -3.03 1.46 2.51
CA ARG A 92 -3.87 1.47 1.29
C ARG A 92 -4.27 2.88 0.94
N PRO A 93 -4.28 3.22 -0.34
CA PRO A 93 -3.70 2.48 -1.46
C PRO A 93 -2.20 2.67 -1.57
N VAL A 94 -1.53 1.76 -2.27
CA VAL A 94 -0.18 1.97 -2.77
C VAL A 94 -0.30 2.12 -4.28
N LEU A 95 0.23 3.21 -4.82
CA LEU A 95 0.14 3.51 -6.25
C LEU A 95 1.52 3.50 -6.86
N GLU A 96 1.71 2.62 -7.84
CA GLU A 96 2.92 2.62 -8.68
C GLU A 96 2.63 3.43 -9.93
N ALA A 97 3.47 4.44 -10.19
CA ALA A 97 3.33 5.32 -11.34
C ALA A 97 4.56 5.24 -12.23
N PRO A 98 4.43 5.64 -13.51
CA PRO A 98 5.57 5.65 -14.42
C PRO A 98 6.75 6.47 -13.87
N GLY A 99 7.96 6.07 -14.22
CA GLY A 99 9.16 6.75 -13.74
C GLY A 99 9.61 6.30 -12.38
N GLY A 100 9.08 5.18 -11.88
CA GLY A 100 9.48 4.62 -10.59
C GLY A 100 8.87 5.33 -9.39
N LYS A 101 7.84 6.15 -9.60
CA LYS A 101 7.15 6.85 -8.51
C LYS A 101 6.29 5.90 -7.71
N LEU A 102 6.30 6.06 -6.40
CA LEU A 102 5.51 5.26 -5.49
C LEU A 102 4.81 6.18 -4.49
N LEU A 103 3.47 6.12 -4.47
CA LEU A 103 2.66 6.92 -3.56
C LEU A 103 1.97 5.99 -2.57
N VAL A 104 2.15 6.24 -1.27
CA VAL A 104 1.56 5.43 -0.20
C VAL A 104 0.49 6.26 0.51
N GLY A 105 -0.71 5.69 0.61
CA GLY A 105 -1.87 6.42 1.11
C GLY A 105 -2.49 7.30 0.03
N PHE A 106 -3.64 7.90 0.33
CA PHE A 106 -4.31 8.77 -0.62
C PHE A 106 -4.44 10.18 -0.07
N LYS A 107 -3.86 11.13 -0.78
CA LYS A 107 -4.03 12.56 -0.56
C LYS A 107 -4.20 13.20 -1.93
N PRO A 108 -5.35 13.84 -2.21
CA PRO A 108 -5.58 14.41 -3.53
C PRO A 108 -4.49 15.36 -3.99
N GLU A 109 -3.95 16.17 -3.07
CA GLU A 109 -2.88 17.11 -3.38
C GLU A 109 -1.59 16.40 -3.82
N ASN A 110 -1.30 15.23 -3.26
CA ASN A 110 -0.13 14.45 -3.64
C ASN A 110 -0.32 13.82 -5.02
N TYR A 111 -1.51 13.30 -5.27
CA TYR A 111 -1.83 12.73 -6.57
C TYR A 111 -1.77 13.78 -7.66
N LYS A 112 -2.30 14.97 -7.37
CA LYS A 112 -2.27 16.08 -8.32
C LYS A 112 -0.84 16.52 -8.63
N ALA A 113 0.02 16.58 -7.61
CA ALA A 113 1.40 17.02 -7.79
C ALA A 113 2.26 15.99 -8.53
N GLU A 114 2.04 14.70 -8.29
CA GLU A 114 2.88 13.62 -8.82
C GLU A 114 2.36 13.01 -10.12
N LEU A 115 1.11 13.13 -10.40
CA LEU A 115 0.48 12.56 -11.59
C LEU A 115 0.05 13.65 -12.56
#